data_71af61dd14cf1f51bf03bd7916dfa8c8
#
_entry.id   71af61dd14cf1f51bf03bd7916dfa8c8
#
_cell.length_a   1.000
_cell.length_b   1.000
_cell.length_c   1.000
_cell.angle_alpha   90.00
_cell.angle_beta   90.00
_cell.angle_gamma   90.00
#
_symmetry.space_group_name_H-M   'P 1'
#
loop_
_entity.id
_entity.type
_entity.pdbx_description
1 polymer ?
#
loop_
_entity_poly.entity_id
_entity_poly.type
_entity_poly.pdbx_seq_one_letter_code
_entity_poly.pdbx_strand_id
1 'polypeptide(L)'
;MKATLHTNHGPIVVELFPNEAPKTVANFTGLATGEKEYKDDAGRSNPTPYFDGLIFHRIIPGFMIQGGCPLGRGMGGPGYNFDDEIHPDKQFDRPYILAMANAGKRMGKGTNGSQFFITVAPTTWLNGK
;
A
#
# COMPACT_ATOMS: atom_id res chain seq x y z
N MET A 1 -1.03 12.76 9.84
CA MET A 1 -1.93 11.59 10.08
C MET A 1 -1.07 10.37 10.30
N LYS A 2 -1.42 9.54 11.27
CA LYS A 2 -0.65 8.33 11.57
C LYS A 2 -1.54 7.09 11.54
N ALA A 3 -0.96 5.99 11.10
CA ALA A 3 -1.58 4.67 11.15
C ALA A 3 -0.64 3.70 11.85
N THR A 4 -1.19 2.72 12.55
CA THR A 4 -0.39 1.69 13.22
C THR A 4 -0.77 0.33 12.66
N LEU A 5 0.22 -0.40 12.15
CA LEU A 5 0.06 -1.77 11.70
C LEU A 5 0.40 -2.70 12.87
N HIS A 6 -0.60 -3.37 13.42
CA HIS A 6 -0.40 -4.30 14.54
C HIS A 6 -0.04 -5.68 13.99
N THR A 7 1.24 -6.03 14.06
CA THR A 7 1.75 -7.30 13.56
C THR A 7 2.07 -8.26 14.70
N ASN A 8 2.26 -9.53 14.40
CA ASN A 8 2.70 -10.52 15.37
C ASN A 8 4.15 -10.32 15.82
N HIS A 9 4.88 -9.37 15.24
CA HIS A 9 6.22 -8.95 15.66
C HIS A 9 6.25 -7.57 16.30
N GLY A 10 5.07 -7.01 16.63
CA GLY A 10 4.94 -5.71 17.26
C GLY A 10 4.33 -4.65 16.32
N PRO A 11 4.09 -3.45 16.85
CA PRO A 11 3.47 -2.39 16.06
C PRO A 11 4.46 -1.73 15.11
N ILE A 12 3.97 -1.37 13.91
CA ILE A 12 4.66 -0.51 12.95
C ILE A 12 3.86 0.77 12.84
N VAL A 13 4.42 1.90 13.28
CA VAL A 13 3.75 3.20 13.20
C VAL A 13 4.23 3.90 11.94
N VAL A 14 3.28 4.31 11.10
CA VAL A 14 3.58 5.02 9.85
C VAL A 14 2.92 6.39 9.86
N GLU A 15 3.61 7.37 9.28
CA GLU A 15 3.05 8.69 9.04
C GLU A 15 2.56 8.77 7.61
N LEU A 16 1.32 9.24 7.44
CA LEU A 16 0.65 9.36 6.15
C LEU A 16 0.64 10.83 5.71
N PHE A 17 0.73 11.06 4.40
CA PHE A 17 0.84 12.40 3.83
C PHE A 17 -0.38 12.74 2.97
N PRO A 18 -1.53 13.13 3.61
CA PRO A 18 -2.77 13.39 2.87
C PRO A 18 -2.71 14.61 1.96
N ASN A 19 -1.79 15.55 2.20
CA ASN A 19 -1.65 16.72 1.34
C ASN A 19 -0.88 16.41 0.06
N GLU A 20 0.13 15.54 0.14
CA GLU A 20 0.98 15.16 -1.00
C GLU A 20 0.37 14.02 -1.82
N ALA A 21 -0.44 13.16 -1.20
CA ALA A 21 -1.05 12.00 -1.84
C ALA A 21 -2.48 11.80 -1.32
N PRO A 22 -3.41 12.73 -1.61
CA PRO A 22 -4.75 12.71 -0.99
C PRO A 22 -5.57 11.47 -1.34
N LYS A 23 -5.55 11.03 -2.59
CA LYS A 23 -6.31 9.84 -3.02
C LYS A 23 -5.71 8.55 -2.47
N THR A 24 -4.39 8.46 -2.46
CA THR A 24 -3.66 7.29 -1.93
C THR A 24 -3.93 7.12 -0.44
N VAL A 25 -3.83 8.21 0.33
CA VAL A 25 -4.09 8.17 1.77
C VAL A 25 -5.55 7.87 2.05
N ALA A 26 -6.48 8.50 1.32
CA ALA A 26 -7.92 8.21 1.49
C ALA A 26 -8.25 6.75 1.18
N ASN A 27 -7.63 6.18 0.15
CA ASN A 27 -7.81 4.77 -0.18
C ASN A 27 -7.28 3.86 0.95
N PHE A 28 -6.07 4.10 1.41
CA PHE A 28 -5.45 3.29 2.46
C PHE A 28 -6.27 3.33 3.75
N THR A 29 -6.63 4.52 4.22
CA THR A 29 -7.40 4.68 5.46
C THR A 29 -8.82 4.14 5.33
N GLY A 30 -9.47 4.35 4.19
CA GLY A 30 -10.81 3.83 3.94
C GLY A 30 -10.85 2.31 3.91
N LEU A 31 -9.86 1.67 3.32
CA LEU A 31 -9.74 0.20 3.34
C LEU A 31 -9.42 -0.30 4.76
N ALA A 32 -8.51 0.36 5.48
CA ALA A 32 -8.10 -0.06 6.81
C ALA A 32 -9.27 -0.05 7.80
N THR A 33 -10.17 0.92 7.71
CA THR A 33 -11.34 1.04 8.59
C THR A 33 -12.55 0.25 8.10
N GLY A 34 -12.57 -0.15 6.83
CA GLY A 34 -13.72 -0.80 6.21
C GLY A 34 -14.79 0.18 5.74
N GLU A 35 -14.54 1.49 5.78
CA GLU A 35 -15.50 2.51 5.36
C GLU A 35 -15.56 2.68 3.84
N LYS A 36 -14.48 2.36 3.14
CA LYS A 36 -14.45 2.46 1.68
C LYS A 36 -15.12 1.25 1.05
N GLU A 37 -15.92 1.49 0.01
CA GLU A 37 -16.54 0.41 -0.75
C GLU A 37 -15.50 -0.39 -1.51
N TYR A 38 -15.49 -1.70 -1.31
CA TYR A 38 -14.60 -2.63 -2.02
C TYR A 38 -15.20 -4.02 -2.08
N LYS A 39 -14.69 -4.81 -3.02
CA LYS A 39 -14.92 -6.26 -3.08
C LYS A 39 -13.58 -6.89 -3.50
N ASP A 40 -12.96 -7.64 -2.61
CA ASP A 40 -11.64 -8.19 -2.88
C ASP A 40 -11.70 -9.55 -3.59
N ASP A 41 -10.53 -10.03 -4.03
CA ASP A 41 -10.42 -11.28 -4.77
C ASP A 41 -10.57 -12.52 -3.88
N ALA A 42 -10.59 -12.35 -2.55
CA ALA A 42 -10.84 -13.43 -1.59
C ALA A 42 -12.32 -13.53 -1.17
N GLY A 43 -13.21 -12.72 -1.76
CA GLY A 43 -14.64 -12.75 -1.48
C GLY A 43 -15.10 -11.88 -0.33
N ARG A 44 -14.22 -11.08 0.27
CA ARG A 44 -14.60 -10.13 1.32
C ARG A 44 -15.02 -8.79 0.72
N SER A 45 -15.79 -8.03 1.48
CA SER A 45 -16.24 -6.71 1.07
C SER A 45 -16.36 -5.79 2.29
N ASN A 46 -16.52 -4.48 2.03
CA ASN A 46 -16.85 -3.55 3.09
C ASN A 46 -18.16 -4.02 3.81
N PRO A 47 -18.33 -3.76 5.11
CA PRO A 47 -17.49 -2.93 5.99
C PRO A 47 -16.38 -3.68 6.71
N THR A 48 -15.96 -4.85 6.28
CA THR A 48 -14.87 -5.58 6.90
C THR A 48 -13.56 -4.79 6.73
N PRO A 49 -12.78 -4.53 7.81
CA PRO A 49 -11.49 -3.89 7.68
C PRO A 49 -10.58 -4.69 6.75
N TYR A 50 -10.04 -4.04 5.72
CA TYR A 50 -9.41 -4.72 4.59
C TYR A 50 -8.11 -5.43 4.97
N PHE A 51 -7.26 -4.72 5.73
CA PHE A 51 -5.91 -5.22 6.00
C PHE A 51 -5.83 -6.22 7.15
N ASP A 52 -6.89 -6.38 7.92
CA ASP A 52 -6.89 -7.30 9.07
C ASP A 52 -6.74 -8.75 8.59
N GLY A 53 -5.79 -9.46 9.20
CA GLY A 53 -5.52 -10.85 8.86
C GLY A 53 -4.63 -11.06 7.63
N LEU A 54 -4.22 -10.00 6.94
CA LEU A 54 -3.32 -10.12 5.78
C LEU A 54 -1.86 -10.28 6.23
N ILE A 55 -1.05 -10.89 5.37
CA ILE A 55 0.37 -11.14 5.64
C ILE A 55 1.26 -10.23 4.81
N PHE A 56 2.52 -10.06 5.23
CA PHE A 56 3.57 -9.56 4.36
C PHE A 56 4.04 -10.74 3.50
N HIS A 57 3.49 -10.85 2.30
CA HIS A 57 3.67 -12.02 1.44
C HIS A 57 4.99 -12.01 0.65
N ARG A 58 5.71 -10.89 0.64
CA ARG A 58 6.97 -10.75 -0.07
C ARG A 58 7.96 -9.97 0.78
N ILE A 59 9.10 -10.59 1.05
CA ILE A 59 10.17 -10.00 1.85
C ILE A 59 11.47 -10.15 1.07
N ILE A 60 12.08 -9.02 0.70
CA ILE A 60 13.36 -9.00 -0.01
C ILE A 60 14.39 -8.33 0.90
N PRO A 61 15.33 -9.08 1.48
CA PRO A 61 16.36 -8.49 2.35
C PRO A 61 17.14 -7.38 1.65
N GLY A 62 17.38 -6.28 2.36
CA GLY A 62 18.08 -5.12 1.81
C GLY A 62 17.26 -4.26 0.86
N PHE A 63 15.99 -4.58 0.65
CA PHE A 63 15.11 -3.82 -0.24
C PHE A 63 13.80 -3.42 0.45
N MET A 64 12.86 -4.36 0.64
CA MET A 64 11.52 -4.00 1.16
C MET A 64 10.77 -5.21 1.71
N ILE A 65 9.68 -4.93 2.43
CA ILE A 65 8.62 -5.89 2.74
C ILE A 65 7.32 -5.40 2.10
N GLN A 66 6.53 -6.31 1.56
CA GLN A 66 5.31 -6.00 0.82
C GLN A 66 4.11 -6.77 1.37
N GLY A 67 2.99 -6.10 1.51
CA GLY A 67 1.75 -6.68 2.02
C GLY A 67 0.51 -6.06 1.37
N GLY A 68 -0.65 -6.32 1.95
CA GLY A 68 -1.92 -5.77 1.47
C GLY A 68 -2.60 -6.57 0.36
N CYS A 69 -2.11 -7.78 0.05
CA CYS A 69 -2.74 -8.65 -0.93
C CYS A 69 -3.74 -9.59 -0.24
N PRO A 70 -5.03 -9.56 -0.59
CA PRO A 70 -6.03 -10.42 0.04
C PRO A 70 -5.81 -11.91 -0.23
N LEU A 71 -5.13 -12.25 -1.32
CA LEU A 71 -4.79 -13.64 -1.64
C LEU A 71 -3.44 -14.08 -1.05
N GLY A 72 -2.66 -13.14 -0.50
CA GLY A 72 -1.36 -13.46 0.12
C GLY A 72 -0.27 -13.89 -0.84
N ARG A 73 -0.37 -13.58 -2.13
CA ARG A 73 0.60 -14.02 -3.16
C ARG A 73 0.88 -12.98 -4.24
N GLY A 74 0.48 -11.73 -4.02
CA GLY A 74 0.79 -10.61 -4.91
C GLY A 74 -0.14 -10.43 -6.10
N MET A 75 -1.18 -11.26 -6.22
CA MET A 75 -2.08 -11.26 -7.38
C MET A 75 -3.44 -10.63 -7.09
N GLY A 76 -3.76 -10.32 -5.83
CA GLY A 76 -5.08 -9.85 -5.42
C GLY A 76 -5.13 -8.36 -5.14
N GLY A 77 -6.33 -7.81 -5.13
CA GLY A 77 -6.58 -6.40 -4.85
C GLY A 77 -8.04 -6.14 -4.45
N PRO A 78 -8.42 -4.87 -4.31
CA PRO A 78 -9.74 -4.47 -3.80
C PRO A 78 -10.83 -4.40 -4.87
N GLY A 79 -10.56 -4.89 -6.08
CA GLY A 79 -11.53 -4.87 -7.18
C GLY A 79 -11.51 -3.58 -8.01
N TYR A 80 -10.57 -2.69 -7.77
CA TYR A 80 -10.39 -1.45 -8.54
C TYR A 80 -8.92 -1.04 -8.52
N ASN A 81 -8.56 -0.10 -9.39
CA ASN A 81 -7.24 0.52 -9.43
C ASN A 81 -7.37 2.04 -9.44
N PHE A 82 -6.29 2.74 -9.08
CA PHE A 82 -6.22 4.19 -9.16
C PHE A 82 -4.82 4.64 -9.56
N ASP A 83 -4.73 5.92 -9.98
CA ASP A 83 -3.50 6.49 -10.53
C ASP A 83 -2.47 6.83 -9.47
N ASP A 84 -1.22 6.92 -9.89
CA ASP A 84 -0.11 7.35 -9.05
C ASP A 84 -0.29 8.80 -8.60
N GLU A 85 0.15 9.09 -7.39
CA GLU A 85 0.26 10.44 -6.86
C GLU A 85 1.71 10.68 -6.47
N ILE A 86 2.48 11.26 -7.39
CA ILE A 86 3.92 11.46 -7.23
C ILE A 86 4.17 12.90 -6.79
N HIS A 87 4.96 13.07 -5.73
CA HIS A 87 5.31 14.38 -5.21
C HIS A 87 6.83 14.51 -5.12
N PRO A 88 7.42 15.63 -5.60
CA PRO A 88 8.88 15.78 -5.63
C PRO A 88 9.54 15.78 -4.25
N ASP A 89 8.81 16.12 -3.20
CA ASP A 89 9.32 16.09 -1.83
C ASP A 89 9.24 14.71 -1.18
N LYS A 90 8.64 13.72 -1.85
CA LYS A 90 8.48 12.35 -1.34
C LYS A 90 9.18 11.38 -2.27
N GLN A 91 10.45 11.13 -1.96
CA GLN A 91 11.34 10.29 -2.76
C GLN A 91 11.81 9.07 -1.95
N PHE A 92 12.32 8.06 -2.66
CA PHE A 92 12.85 6.83 -2.05
C PHE A 92 14.33 6.97 -1.71
N ASP A 93 14.69 8.03 -1.00
CA ASP A 93 16.07 8.40 -0.70
C ASP A 93 16.58 7.86 0.65
N ARG A 94 15.75 7.16 1.39
CA ARG A 94 16.07 6.62 2.72
C ARG A 94 15.24 5.38 3.01
N PRO A 95 15.61 4.58 4.04
CA PRO A 95 14.80 3.44 4.47
C PRO A 95 13.51 3.87 5.18
N TYR A 96 12.63 2.90 5.29
CA TYR A 96 11.36 2.95 6.00
C TYR A 96 10.35 3.89 5.36
N ILE A 97 10.31 3.88 4.02
CA ILE A 97 9.29 4.59 3.24
C ILE A 97 8.16 3.60 2.92
N LEU A 98 6.92 3.99 3.28
CA LEU A 98 5.71 3.28 2.90
C LEU A 98 5.20 3.83 1.58
N ALA A 99 4.97 2.95 0.61
CA ALA A 99 4.45 3.33 -0.70
C ALA A 99 3.56 2.24 -1.29
N MET A 100 2.79 2.60 -2.33
CA MET A 100 1.92 1.65 -3.00
C MET A 100 2.71 0.80 -4.00
N ALA A 101 2.47 -0.51 -3.97
CA ALA A 101 2.93 -1.42 -4.99
C ALA A 101 1.99 -1.38 -6.18
N ASN A 102 2.53 -1.43 -7.40
CA ASN A 102 1.73 -1.45 -8.62
C ASN A 102 2.48 -2.17 -9.74
N ALA A 103 1.76 -2.43 -10.83
CA ALA A 103 2.32 -3.09 -12.02
C ALA A 103 2.70 -2.08 -13.12
N GLY A 104 2.89 -0.80 -12.76
CA GLY A 104 3.09 0.29 -13.70
C GLY A 104 1.77 0.74 -14.31
N LYS A 105 1.84 1.57 -15.35
CA LYS A 105 0.65 2.04 -16.04
C LYS A 105 0.21 1.06 -17.12
N ARG A 106 -1.08 0.83 -17.21
CA ARG A 106 -1.69 0.01 -18.28
C ARG A 106 -2.66 0.89 -19.06
N MET A 107 -2.42 1.03 -20.36
CA MET A 107 -3.21 1.90 -21.25
C MET A 107 -3.34 3.33 -20.71
N GLY A 108 -2.25 3.87 -20.15
CA GLY A 108 -2.19 5.21 -19.56
C GLY A 108 -2.83 5.36 -18.18
N LYS A 109 -3.33 4.26 -17.59
CA LYS A 109 -3.98 4.26 -16.28
C LYS A 109 -3.12 3.60 -15.23
N GLY A 110 -3.14 4.13 -13.99
CA GLY A 110 -2.44 3.55 -12.86
C GLY A 110 -3.00 2.21 -12.43
N THR A 111 -2.18 1.42 -11.75
CA THR A 111 -2.54 0.08 -11.28
C THR A 111 -2.42 -0.06 -9.77
N ASN A 112 -2.49 1.04 -9.03
CA ASN A 112 -2.50 1.01 -7.57
C ASN A 112 -3.82 0.44 -7.06
N GLY A 113 -3.74 -0.35 -6.00
CA GLY A 113 -4.93 -0.95 -5.37
C GLY A 113 -4.79 -0.98 -3.86
N SER A 114 -4.49 -2.15 -3.30
CA SER A 114 -4.32 -2.31 -1.85
C SER A 114 -2.92 -2.73 -1.44
N GLN A 115 -2.12 -3.26 -2.35
CA GLN A 115 -0.78 -3.71 -2.00
C GLN A 115 0.15 -2.53 -1.77
N PHE A 116 0.95 -2.63 -0.71
CA PHE A 116 1.92 -1.62 -0.34
C PHE A 116 3.24 -2.28 0.04
N PHE A 117 4.30 -1.49 0.08
CA PHE A 117 5.60 -1.96 0.56
C PHE A 117 6.23 -0.93 1.49
N ILE A 118 7.12 -1.41 2.35
CA ILE A 118 7.93 -0.56 3.23
C ILE A 118 9.39 -0.86 2.91
N THR A 119 10.14 0.17 2.51
CA THR A 119 11.56 0.01 2.19
C THR A 119 12.39 -0.17 3.45
N VAL A 120 13.50 -0.91 3.33
CA VAL A 120 14.48 -1.09 4.41
C VAL A 120 15.85 -0.52 4.02
N ALA A 121 15.93 0.12 2.86
CA ALA A 121 17.13 0.79 2.34
C ALA A 121 16.70 1.87 1.35
N PRO A 122 17.58 2.83 0.98
CA PRO A 122 17.28 3.76 -0.10
C PRO A 122 17.05 3.01 -1.42
N THR A 123 16.00 3.41 -2.17
CA THR A 123 15.59 2.74 -3.42
C THR A 123 15.30 3.78 -4.50
N THR A 124 16.28 4.64 -4.77
CA THR A 124 16.11 5.82 -5.62
C THR A 124 15.67 5.51 -7.04
N TRP A 125 15.89 4.28 -7.53
CA TRP A 125 15.39 3.85 -8.84
C TRP A 125 13.86 3.79 -8.92
N LEU A 126 13.14 3.88 -7.79
CA LEU A 126 11.68 3.93 -7.74
C LEU A 126 11.13 5.35 -7.76
N ASN A 127 11.98 6.37 -7.71
CA ASN A 127 11.52 7.75 -7.73
C ASN A 127 10.71 8.02 -9.00
N GLY A 128 9.51 8.59 -8.84
CA GLY A 128 8.63 8.88 -9.94
C GLY A 128 7.82 7.69 -10.47
N LYS A 129 7.78 6.62 -9.74
CA LYS A 129 7.11 5.38 -10.21
C LYS A 129 5.95 4.91 -9.36
#